data_306a982a7f4fd70619a7707ef5a242cd
#
_entry.id   306a982a7f4fd70619a7707ef5a242cd
#
_cell.length_a   1.000
_cell.length_b   1.000
_cell.length_c   1.000
_cell.angle_alpha   90.00
_cell.angle_beta   90.00
_cell.angle_gamma   90.00
#
_symmetry.space_group_name_H-M   'P 1'
#
loop_
_entity.id
_entity.type
_entity.pdbx_description
1 polymer ?
#
loop_
_entity_poly.entity_id
_entity_poly.type
_entity_poly.pdbx_seq_one_letter_code
_entity_poly.pdbx_strand_id
1 'polypeptide(L)'
;MTMSEQSKRPDGFRVYHLGVSIKGKAILKDISLNFTMGRRTAIIGPNGAGKSTFLRAISGLNNAYEGTIELNGKGIRNMGRQKLARKLAILPQGLQAPPDTTVGTLVDYGRFPYRSWHGGSQDAAADREAVEWALSVTKLEPFKDRQVMTLSGGERQRAWIAMALAQKPEILLLDEPTTYLDIAHQLEVMNLIESINREYGMTVIMVLHDINHALQYADELVVIKEGRLFAQGSPDEILTVDLIRNVFGVRADIFKNSQGAAVLSPVELVRD
;
A
#
# COMPACT_ATOMS: atom_id res chain seq x y z
N MET A 1 46.98 2.64 2.28
CA MET A 1 45.94 2.28 3.27
C MET A 1 44.65 2.78 2.71
N THR A 2 44.12 1.97 1.96
CA THR A 2 42.86 1.23 1.76
C THR A 2 41.60 2.08 1.91
N MET A 3 41.15 2.61 0.75
CA MET A 3 39.72 2.85 0.46
C MET A 3 38.98 1.53 0.58
N SER A 4 37.74 1.60 1.02
CA SER A 4 36.67 0.61 0.93
C SER A 4 36.30 -0.09 2.24
N GLU A 5 35.41 0.59 2.97
CA GLU A 5 34.28 -0.07 3.60
C GLU A 5 33.04 0.80 3.37
N GLN A 6 32.58 0.86 2.13
CA GLN A 6 31.16 1.10 1.88
C GLN A 6 30.44 -0.15 2.35
N SER A 7 30.07 -0.21 3.63
CA SER A 7 29.17 -1.21 4.16
C SER A 7 27.92 -1.20 3.25
N LYS A 8 27.66 -2.32 2.56
CA LYS A 8 26.39 -2.53 1.87
C LYS A 8 25.28 -2.26 2.89
N ARG A 9 24.65 -1.10 2.79
CA ARG A 9 23.44 -0.84 3.58
C ARG A 9 22.45 -1.94 3.20
N PRO A 10 21.86 -2.66 4.17
CA PRO A 10 20.99 -3.77 3.86
C PRO A 10 19.82 -3.29 3.00
N ASP A 11 19.41 -4.12 2.04
CA ASP A 11 18.22 -3.89 1.22
C ASP A 11 17.01 -3.63 2.13
N GLY A 12 16.14 -2.69 1.74
CA GLY A 12 14.95 -2.34 2.52
C GLY A 12 14.34 -1.01 2.13
N PHE A 13 13.16 -0.77 2.65
CA PHE A 13 12.43 0.49 2.49
C PHE A 13 12.35 1.20 3.85
N ARG A 14 12.98 2.36 3.97
CA ARG A 14 13.22 3.03 5.25
C ARG A 14 12.78 4.47 5.23
N VAL A 15 12.30 4.93 6.35
CA VAL A 15 11.86 6.31 6.59
C VAL A 15 12.59 6.84 7.81
N TYR A 16 13.19 8.03 7.69
CA TYR A 16 13.93 8.68 8.74
C TYR A 16 13.44 10.11 8.94
N HIS A 17 13.00 10.42 10.14
CA HIS A 17 12.59 11.76 10.59
C HIS A 17 11.59 12.44 9.62
N LEU A 18 10.62 11.68 9.09
CA LEU A 18 9.65 12.19 8.14
C LEU A 18 8.72 13.19 8.81
N GLY A 19 8.78 14.42 8.33
CA GLY A 19 7.84 15.49 8.63
C GLY A 19 7.11 15.96 7.37
N VAL A 20 5.80 16.21 7.46
CA VAL A 20 5.00 16.78 6.37
C VAL A 20 4.10 17.89 6.91
N SER A 21 4.20 19.07 6.30
CA SER A 21 3.31 20.20 6.58
C SER A 21 2.44 20.53 5.37
N ILE A 22 1.15 20.77 5.57
CA ILE A 22 0.20 21.20 4.54
C ILE A 22 -0.43 22.52 4.98
N LYS A 23 -0.28 23.56 4.16
CA LYS A 23 -0.79 24.92 4.46
C LYS A 23 -0.41 25.40 5.87
N GLY A 24 0.85 25.17 6.27
CA GLY A 24 1.38 25.57 7.57
C GLY A 24 1.00 24.68 8.75
N LYS A 25 0.13 23.67 8.56
CA LYS A 25 -0.23 22.72 9.60
C LYS A 25 0.63 21.46 9.47
N ALA A 26 1.35 21.08 10.55
CA ALA A 26 2.11 19.84 10.62
C ALA A 26 1.14 18.66 10.65
N ILE A 27 1.17 17.82 9.61
CA ILE A 27 0.37 16.59 9.48
C ILE A 27 1.15 15.38 9.96
N LEU A 28 2.42 15.26 9.54
CA LEU A 28 3.34 14.22 10.03
C LEU A 28 4.47 14.88 10.81
N LYS A 29 4.87 14.23 11.90
CA LYS A 29 5.77 14.80 12.89
C LYS A 29 6.81 13.74 13.28
N ASP A 30 7.99 13.80 12.65
CA ASP A 30 9.15 12.99 13.02
C ASP A 30 8.88 11.46 13.00
N ILE A 31 8.37 10.94 11.89
CA ILE A 31 8.15 9.50 11.75
C ILE A 31 9.43 8.83 11.26
N SER A 32 9.92 7.85 12.01
CA SER A 32 11.04 6.99 11.62
C SER A 32 10.62 5.52 11.76
N LEU A 33 10.74 4.76 10.68
CA LEU A 33 10.39 3.33 10.65
C LEU A 33 11.06 2.61 9.47
N ASN A 34 11.08 1.28 9.53
CA ASN A 34 11.56 0.42 8.45
C ASN A 34 10.46 -0.55 8.03
N PHE A 35 10.32 -0.77 6.73
CA PHE A 35 9.46 -1.81 6.20
C PHE A 35 10.28 -3.06 5.86
N THR A 36 9.80 -4.21 6.29
CA THR A 36 10.39 -5.50 5.95
C THR A 36 10.00 -5.88 4.52
N MET A 37 10.98 -6.07 3.65
CA MET A 37 10.74 -6.47 2.26
C MET A 37 10.11 -7.87 2.20
N GLY A 38 9.20 -8.06 1.24
CA GLY A 38 8.46 -9.31 1.05
C GLY A 38 7.35 -9.55 2.09
N ARG A 39 7.08 -8.60 2.98
CA ARG A 39 5.99 -8.69 3.97
C ARG A 39 4.83 -7.77 3.65
N ARG A 40 3.69 -8.05 4.28
CA ARG A 40 2.47 -7.25 4.25
C ARG A 40 2.43 -6.38 5.51
N THR A 41 2.53 -5.07 5.34
CA THR A 41 2.42 -4.10 6.44
C THR A 41 1.09 -3.36 6.34
N ALA A 42 0.30 -3.37 7.40
CA ALA A 42 -0.90 -2.54 7.51
C ALA A 42 -0.63 -1.28 8.33
N ILE A 43 -0.99 -0.12 7.77
CA ILE A 43 -0.96 1.16 8.44
C ILE A 43 -2.36 1.43 8.99
N ILE A 44 -2.49 1.51 10.32
CA ILE A 44 -3.74 1.77 11.02
C ILE A 44 -3.65 3.03 11.88
N GLY A 45 -4.79 3.54 12.30
CA GLY A 45 -4.89 4.73 13.17
C GLY A 45 -6.18 5.48 12.93
N PRO A 46 -6.53 6.45 13.78
CA PRO A 46 -7.77 7.22 13.67
C PRO A 46 -7.86 8.02 12.36
N ASN A 47 -9.07 8.48 12.03
CA ASN A 47 -9.27 9.41 10.92
C ASN A 47 -8.51 10.70 11.20
N GLY A 48 -7.86 11.25 10.17
CA GLY A 48 -7.02 12.44 10.31
C GLY A 48 -5.65 12.21 10.95
N ALA A 49 -5.25 10.98 11.29
CA ALA A 49 -3.94 10.67 11.85
C ALA A 49 -2.76 10.89 10.87
N GLY A 50 -3.04 11.08 9.57
CA GLY A 50 -2.01 11.33 8.56
C GLY A 50 -1.64 10.12 7.71
N LYS A 51 -2.35 8.99 7.79
CA LYS A 51 -2.05 7.72 7.09
C LYS A 51 -1.87 7.88 5.57
N SER A 52 -2.86 8.46 4.88
CA SER A 52 -2.78 8.69 3.42
C SER A 52 -1.71 9.73 3.06
N THR A 53 -1.46 10.73 3.94
CA THR A 53 -0.36 11.68 3.75
C THR A 53 0.98 10.97 3.84
N PHE A 54 1.12 10.05 4.80
CA PHE A 54 2.31 9.21 4.95
C PHE A 54 2.52 8.33 3.71
N LEU A 55 1.46 7.64 3.26
CA LEU A 55 1.53 6.78 2.07
C LEU A 55 1.95 7.56 0.82
N ARG A 56 1.39 8.78 0.62
CA ARG A 56 1.77 9.67 -0.49
C ARG A 56 3.21 10.17 -0.40
N ALA A 57 3.73 10.40 0.81
CA ALA A 57 5.13 10.79 0.97
C ALA A 57 6.07 9.66 0.61
N ILE A 58 5.85 8.44 1.13
CA ILE A 58 6.70 7.28 0.86
C ILE A 58 6.59 6.77 -0.59
N SER A 59 5.50 7.10 -1.30
CA SER A 59 5.35 6.78 -2.74
C SER A 59 6.13 7.72 -3.67
N GLY A 60 6.62 8.85 -3.16
CA GLY A 60 7.22 9.89 -3.98
C GLY A 60 6.21 10.76 -4.76
N LEU A 61 4.90 10.60 -4.52
CA LEU A 61 3.88 11.51 -5.07
C LEU A 61 3.90 12.89 -4.39
N ASN A 62 4.22 12.91 -3.09
CA ASN A 62 4.46 14.15 -2.36
C ASN A 62 5.95 14.26 -2.02
N ASN A 63 6.64 15.20 -2.64
CA ASN A 63 8.07 15.47 -2.38
C ASN A 63 8.30 16.61 -1.39
N ALA A 64 7.24 17.28 -0.92
CA ALA A 64 7.30 18.35 0.08
C ALA A 64 7.25 17.74 1.49
N TYR A 65 8.36 17.12 1.91
CA TYR A 65 8.53 16.54 3.24
C TYR A 65 9.94 16.84 3.78
N GLU A 66 10.10 16.82 5.09
CA GLU A 66 11.38 16.82 5.81
C GLU A 66 11.83 15.39 6.07
N GLY A 67 13.12 15.20 6.34
CA GLY A 67 13.68 13.87 6.57
C GLY A 67 14.06 13.13 5.28
N THR A 68 14.27 11.83 5.40
CA THR A 68 14.76 10.98 4.30
C THR A 68 13.93 9.72 4.16
N ILE A 69 13.63 9.35 2.91
CA ILE A 69 13.00 8.07 2.55
C ILE A 69 13.95 7.35 1.62
N GLU A 70 14.35 6.12 1.97
CA GLU A 70 15.33 5.33 1.22
C GLU A 70 14.72 4.00 0.76
N LEU A 71 14.95 3.66 -0.51
CA LEU A 71 14.69 2.34 -1.08
C LEU A 71 16.03 1.71 -1.48
N ASN A 72 16.37 0.58 -0.87
CA ASN A 72 17.61 -0.15 -1.10
C ASN A 72 18.85 0.77 -0.95
N GLY A 73 18.87 1.58 0.11
CA GLY A 73 19.95 2.50 0.44
C GLY A 73 20.07 3.74 -0.45
N LYS A 74 19.09 3.99 -1.33
CA LYS A 74 19.03 5.20 -2.17
C LYS A 74 17.83 6.05 -1.80
N GLY A 75 18.06 7.33 -1.56
CA GLY A 75 16.97 8.29 -1.31
C GLY A 75 16.02 8.36 -2.51
N ILE A 76 14.71 8.20 -2.28
CA ILE A 76 13.71 8.21 -3.36
C ILE A 76 13.65 9.52 -4.12
N ARG A 77 13.97 10.65 -3.48
CA ARG A 77 14.09 11.98 -4.15
C ARG A 77 15.19 12.00 -5.20
N ASN A 78 16.26 11.21 -5.01
CA ASN A 78 17.39 11.13 -5.92
C ASN A 78 17.18 10.07 -7.02
N MET A 79 16.08 9.32 -6.93
CA MET A 79 15.66 8.39 -7.99
C MET A 79 14.82 9.17 -9.01
N GLY A 80 15.17 9.07 -10.29
CA GLY A 80 14.30 9.62 -11.34
C GLY A 80 12.89 9.01 -11.26
N ARG A 81 11.86 9.82 -11.49
CA ARG A 81 10.44 9.40 -11.35
C ARG A 81 10.14 8.08 -12.05
N GLN A 82 10.65 7.89 -13.26
CA GLN A 82 10.44 6.68 -14.04
C GLN A 82 11.10 5.45 -13.39
N LYS A 83 12.31 5.60 -12.82
CA LYS A 83 13.00 4.53 -12.10
C LYS A 83 12.29 4.16 -10.81
N LEU A 84 11.80 5.14 -10.06
CA LEU A 84 11.01 4.90 -8.86
C LEU A 84 9.71 4.18 -9.20
N ALA A 85 8.99 4.64 -10.25
CA ALA A 85 7.76 4.04 -10.70
C ALA A 85 7.90 2.59 -11.21
N ARG A 86 9.09 2.17 -11.65
CA ARG A 86 9.36 0.75 -11.99
C ARG A 86 9.54 -0.15 -10.76
N LYS A 87 9.77 0.44 -9.57
CA LYS A 87 10.01 -0.30 -8.32
C LYS A 87 8.84 -0.24 -7.36
N LEU A 88 8.07 0.83 -7.41
CA LEU A 88 7.02 1.12 -6.46
C LEU A 88 5.77 1.56 -7.20
N ALA A 89 4.68 0.81 -7.02
CA ALA A 89 3.36 1.18 -7.49
C ALA A 89 2.51 1.66 -6.33
N ILE A 90 1.65 2.65 -6.59
CA ILE A 90 0.67 3.13 -5.61
C ILE A 90 -0.71 3.12 -6.23
N LEU A 91 -1.67 2.63 -5.45
CA LEU A 91 -3.10 2.73 -5.72
C LEU A 91 -3.73 3.69 -4.71
N PRO A 92 -3.93 4.98 -5.07
CA PRO A 92 -4.62 5.93 -4.21
C PRO A 92 -6.11 5.61 -4.10
N GLN A 93 -6.76 6.14 -3.06
CA GLN A 93 -8.20 6.05 -2.89
C GLN A 93 -8.96 6.87 -3.95
N GLY A 94 -10.15 6.39 -4.34
CA GLY A 94 -11.11 7.16 -5.12
C GLY A 94 -10.75 7.37 -6.60
N LEU A 95 -10.00 6.44 -7.20
CA LEU A 95 -9.65 6.49 -8.61
C LEU A 95 -10.88 6.36 -9.51
N GLN A 96 -10.91 7.14 -10.58
CA GLN A 96 -11.91 7.08 -11.63
C GLN A 96 -11.24 6.85 -12.99
N ALA A 97 -11.74 5.88 -13.73
CA ALA A 97 -11.29 5.67 -15.10
C ALA A 97 -11.94 6.72 -16.02
N PRO A 98 -11.21 7.20 -17.05
CA PRO A 98 -11.85 7.98 -18.11
C PRO A 98 -13.03 7.22 -18.72
N PRO A 99 -14.06 7.92 -19.21
CA PRO A 99 -15.15 7.28 -19.97
C PRO A 99 -14.58 6.39 -21.08
N ASP A 100 -15.29 5.32 -21.41
CA ASP A 100 -14.95 4.37 -22.48
C ASP A 100 -13.62 3.61 -22.32
N THR A 101 -12.92 3.76 -21.19
CA THR A 101 -11.71 3.00 -20.91
C THR A 101 -12.04 1.52 -20.69
N THR A 102 -11.46 0.63 -21.50
CA THR A 102 -11.57 -0.82 -21.28
C THR A 102 -10.62 -1.28 -20.16
N VAL A 103 -10.89 -2.45 -19.58
CA VAL A 103 -10.02 -3.07 -18.58
C VAL A 103 -8.60 -3.26 -19.12
N GLY A 104 -8.46 -3.77 -20.35
CA GLY A 104 -7.15 -3.95 -20.98
C GLY A 104 -6.40 -2.64 -21.15
N THR A 105 -7.09 -1.57 -21.58
CA THR A 105 -6.49 -0.23 -21.71
C THR A 105 -6.07 0.33 -20.34
N LEU A 106 -6.91 0.16 -19.31
CA LEU A 106 -6.55 0.59 -17.94
C LEU A 106 -5.29 -0.13 -17.45
N VAL A 107 -5.24 -1.45 -17.61
CA VAL A 107 -4.09 -2.26 -17.16
C VAL A 107 -2.82 -1.87 -17.91
N ASP A 108 -2.93 -1.58 -19.21
CA ASP A 108 -1.81 -1.12 -20.05
C ASP A 108 -1.23 0.24 -19.59
N TYR A 109 -2.00 1.09 -18.91
CA TYR A 109 -1.47 2.31 -18.29
C TYR A 109 -0.39 2.01 -17.24
N GLY A 110 -0.41 0.85 -16.61
CA GLY A 110 0.66 0.39 -15.72
C GLY A 110 2.03 0.30 -16.41
N ARG A 111 2.08 0.26 -17.76
CA ARG A 111 3.31 0.20 -18.53
C ARG A 111 3.91 1.57 -18.86
N PHE A 112 3.26 2.69 -18.50
CA PHE A 112 3.83 4.03 -18.73
C PHE A 112 5.28 4.22 -18.25
N PRO A 113 5.72 3.70 -17.11
CA PRO A 113 7.09 3.84 -16.67
C PRO A 113 8.13 3.17 -17.60
N TYR A 114 7.71 2.34 -18.55
CA TYR A 114 8.57 1.63 -19.50
C TYR A 114 8.54 2.23 -20.90
N ARG A 115 7.67 3.22 -21.14
CA ARG A 115 7.57 3.91 -22.43
C ARG A 115 8.61 5.02 -22.55
N SER A 116 9.10 5.25 -23.77
CA SER A 116 9.99 6.35 -24.06
C SER A 116 9.23 7.68 -24.06
N TRP A 117 9.95 8.79 -23.90
CA TRP A 117 9.39 10.15 -24.00
C TRP A 117 8.65 10.42 -25.32
N HIS A 118 9.02 9.73 -26.38
CA HIS A 118 8.40 9.84 -27.72
C HIS A 118 7.19 8.88 -27.90
N GLY A 119 6.67 8.28 -26.83
CA GLY A 119 5.41 7.54 -26.82
C GLY A 119 5.47 6.08 -27.26
N GLY A 120 6.66 5.57 -27.66
CA GLY A 120 6.83 4.16 -28.03
C GLY A 120 7.20 3.26 -26.84
N SER A 121 6.72 2.01 -26.85
CA SER A 121 7.23 0.97 -25.97
C SER A 121 8.68 0.66 -26.30
N GLN A 122 9.54 0.51 -25.27
CA GLN A 122 10.91 0.04 -25.44
C GLN A 122 10.97 -1.46 -25.76
N ASP A 123 9.97 -2.21 -25.27
CA ASP A 123 9.77 -3.64 -25.52
C ASP A 123 8.26 -3.96 -25.48
N ALA A 124 7.63 -3.92 -26.64
CA ALA A 124 6.20 -4.17 -26.78
C ALA A 124 5.79 -5.61 -26.43
N ALA A 125 6.70 -6.57 -26.50
CA ALA A 125 6.44 -7.95 -26.13
C ALA A 125 6.40 -8.08 -24.60
N ALA A 126 7.38 -7.52 -23.90
CA ALA A 126 7.41 -7.48 -22.43
C ALA A 126 6.23 -6.68 -21.85
N ASP A 127 5.79 -5.60 -22.52
CA ASP A 127 4.61 -4.85 -22.08
C ASP A 127 3.34 -5.69 -22.19
N ARG A 128 3.14 -6.41 -23.30
CA ARG A 128 1.99 -7.32 -23.47
C ARG A 128 2.00 -8.43 -22.43
N GLU A 129 3.15 -9.09 -22.24
CA GLU A 129 3.29 -10.14 -21.22
C GLU A 129 2.95 -9.63 -19.82
N ALA A 130 3.41 -8.44 -19.45
CA ALA A 130 3.11 -7.84 -18.15
C ALA A 130 1.62 -7.53 -17.96
N VAL A 131 0.94 -7.06 -19.01
CA VAL A 131 -0.52 -6.81 -19.01
C VAL A 131 -1.29 -8.13 -18.90
N GLU A 132 -0.94 -9.15 -19.68
CA GLU A 132 -1.58 -10.46 -19.66
C GLU A 132 -1.41 -11.13 -18.29
N TRP A 133 -0.19 -11.10 -17.76
CA TRP A 133 0.08 -11.59 -16.41
C TRP A 133 -0.76 -10.87 -15.35
N ALA A 134 -0.85 -9.54 -15.40
CA ALA A 134 -1.63 -8.78 -14.42
C ALA A 134 -3.13 -9.10 -14.50
N LEU A 135 -3.68 -9.25 -15.72
CA LEU A 135 -5.06 -9.67 -15.94
C LEU A 135 -5.30 -11.07 -15.37
N SER A 136 -4.38 -12.01 -15.59
CA SER A 136 -4.47 -13.40 -15.09
C SER A 136 -4.46 -13.45 -13.57
N VAL A 137 -3.50 -12.79 -12.93
CA VAL A 137 -3.40 -12.73 -11.46
C VAL A 137 -4.67 -12.19 -10.81
N THR A 138 -5.31 -11.20 -11.46
CA THR A 138 -6.54 -10.57 -10.96
C THR A 138 -7.83 -11.24 -11.47
N LYS A 139 -7.72 -12.30 -12.29
CA LYS A 139 -8.85 -13.03 -12.90
C LYS A 139 -9.75 -12.12 -13.75
N LEU A 140 -9.13 -11.21 -14.51
CA LEU A 140 -9.83 -10.23 -15.34
C LEU A 140 -9.69 -10.47 -16.85
N GLU A 141 -9.08 -11.59 -17.28
CA GLU A 141 -8.95 -11.90 -18.71
C GLU A 141 -10.32 -11.90 -19.44
N PRO A 142 -11.41 -12.46 -18.86
CA PRO A 142 -12.72 -12.47 -19.54
C PRO A 142 -13.33 -11.07 -19.69
N PHE A 143 -12.85 -10.09 -18.94
CA PHE A 143 -13.35 -8.72 -18.90
C PHE A 143 -12.45 -7.73 -19.66
N LYS A 144 -11.38 -8.19 -20.31
CA LYS A 144 -10.34 -7.34 -20.94
C LYS A 144 -10.92 -6.24 -21.82
N ASP A 145 -11.94 -6.56 -22.60
CA ASP A 145 -12.56 -5.64 -23.56
C ASP A 145 -13.79 -4.90 -22.99
N ARG A 146 -14.21 -5.19 -21.76
CA ARG A 146 -15.30 -4.49 -21.09
C ARG A 146 -14.87 -3.12 -20.60
N GLN A 147 -15.78 -2.15 -20.63
CA GLN A 147 -15.55 -0.83 -20.04
C GLN A 147 -15.48 -0.93 -18.52
N VAL A 148 -14.48 -0.27 -17.92
CA VAL A 148 -14.24 -0.27 -16.46
C VAL A 148 -15.45 0.21 -15.67
N MET A 149 -16.18 1.18 -16.22
CA MET A 149 -17.39 1.73 -15.58
C MET A 149 -18.56 0.77 -15.50
N THR A 150 -18.57 -0.32 -16.30
CA THR A 150 -19.62 -1.36 -16.30
C THR A 150 -19.32 -2.51 -15.34
N LEU A 151 -18.16 -2.50 -14.69
CA LEU A 151 -17.75 -3.51 -13.73
C LEU A 151 -18.44 -3.30 -12.38
N SER A 152 -18.61 -4.38 -11.61
CA SER A 152 -18.96 -4.31 -10.19
C SER A 152 -17.87 -3.56 -9.41
N GLY A 153 -18.17 -3.14 -8.17
CA GLY A 153 -17.19 -2.48 -7.31
C GLY A 153 -15.92 -3.32 -7.11
N GLY A 154 -16.08 -4.61 -6.82
CA GLY A 154 -14.96 -5.53 -6.61
C GLY A 154 -14.16 -5.80 -7.89
N GLU A 155 -14.83 -6.02 -9.04
CA GLU A 155 -14.15 -6.16 -10.33
C GLU A 155 -13.36 -4.89 -10.69
N ARG A 156 -13.96 -3.73 -10.46
CA ARG A 156 -13.28 -2.44 -10.71
C ARG A 156 -12.06 -2.26 -9.82
N GLN A 157 -12.15 -2.62 -8.54
CA GLN A 157 -11.01 -2.57 -7.64
C GLN A 157 -9.89 -3.51 -8.09
N ARG A 158 -10.23 -4.73 -8.53
CA ARG A 158 -9.26 -5.66 -9.10
C ARG A 158 -8.62 -5.12 -10.39
N ALA A 159 -9.37 -4.37 -11.23
CA ALA A 159 -8.82 -3.76 -12.44
C ALA A 159 -7.77 -2.67 -12.10
N TRP A 160 -7.99 -1.88 -11.07
CA TRP A 160 -6.99 -0.92 -10.58
C TRP A 160 -5.76 -1.61 -10.00
N ILE A 161 -5.94 -2.71 -9.25
CA ILE A 161 -4.83 -3.52 -8.75
C ILE A 161 -4.06 -4.13 -9.94
N ALA A 162 -4.74 -4.64 -10.98
CA ALA A 162 -4.10 -5.15 -12.19
C ALA A 162 -3.25 -4.09 -12.88
N MET A 163 -3.73 -2.85 -12.99
CA MET A 163 -2.94 -1.73 -13.52
C MET A 163 -1.65 -1.52 -12.70
N ALA A 164 -1.74 -1.52 -11.38
CA ALA A 164 -0.56 -1.39 -10.52
C ALA A 164 0.40 -2.59 -10.67
N LEU A 165 -0.12 -3.80 -10.81
CA LEU A 165 0.66 -5.03 -11.02
C LEU A 165 1.36 -5.05 -12.39
N ALA A 166 0.71 -4.55 -13.45
CA ALA A 166 1.32 -4.47 -14.78
C ALA A 166 2.61 -3.64 -14.78
N GLN A 167 2.80 -2.76 -13.80
CA GLN A 167 4.04 -2.03 -13.56
C GLN A 167 5.21 -2.94 -13.11
N LYS A 168 4.92 -4.21 -12.70
CA LYS A 168 5.90 -5.17 -12.13
C LYS A 168 6.70 -4.57 -10.97
N PRO A 169 6.06 -4.00 -9.94
CA PRO A 169 6.74 -3.31 -8.85
C PRO A 169 7.36 -4.29 -7.84
N GLU A 170 8.39 -3.85 -7.12
CA GLU A 170 8.92 -4.53 -5.93
C GLU A 170 8.03 -4.27 -4.70
N ILE A 171 7.40 -3.08 -4.66
CA ILE A 171 6.55 -2.62 -3.55
C ILE A 171 5.20 -2.13 -4.11
N LEU A 172 4.11 -2.63 -3.53
CA LEU A 172 2.75 -2.21 -3.82
C LEU A 172 2.20 -1.42 -2.62
N LEU A 173 1.84 -0.17 -2.85
CA LEU A 173 1.21 0.71 -1.86
C LEU A 173 -0.29 0.82 -2.16
N LEU A 174 -1.13 0.57 -1.16
CA LEU A 174 -2.59 0.58 -1.30
C LEU A 174 -3.20 1.53 -0.27
N ASP A 175 -3.94 2.53 -0.73
CA ASP A 175 -4.66 3.48 0.15
C ASP A 175 -6.12 3.05 0.23
N GLU A 176 -6.49 2.35 1.31
CA GLU A 176 -7.84 1.87 1.60
C GLU A 176 -8.46 1.01 0.49
N PRO A 177 -7.84 -0.12 0.12
CA PRO A 177 -8.22 -0.89 -1.06
C PRO A 177 -9.60 -1.56 -0.96
N THR A 178 -10.22 -1.61 0.21
CA THR A 178 -11.51 -2.28 0.46
C THR A 178 -12.67 -1.31 0.72
N THR A 179 -12.41 0.00 0.71
CA THR A 179 -13.43 1.01 0.98
C THR A 179 -14.54 1.00 -0.07
N TYR A 180 -15.79 1.13 0.35
CA TYR A 180 -17.02 1.07 -0.47
C TYR A 180 -17.32 -0.30 -1.11
N LEU A 181 -16.67 -1.37 -0.69
CA LEU A 181 -16.97 -2.74 -1.12
C LEU A 181 -17.84 -3.43 -0.06
N ASP A 182 -18.71 -4.33 -0.49
CA ASP A 182 -19.38 -5.26 0.41
C ASP A 182 -18.40 -6.32 0.96
N ILE A 183 -18.85 -7.05 1.98
CA ILE A 183 -17.99 -8.01 2.72
C ILE A 183 -17.37 -9.05 1.79
N ALA A 184 -18.12 -9.58 0.81
CA ALA A 184 -17.61 -10.60 -0.10
C ALA A 184 -16.48 -10.06 -0.98
N HIS A 185 -16.69 -8.88 -1.58
CA HIS A 185 -15.69 -8.23 -2.40
C HIS A 185 -14.48 -7.74 -1.59
N GLN A 186 -14.66 -7.32 -0.33
CA GLN A 186 -13.54 -7.00 0.56
C GLN A 186 -12.64 -8.22 0.77
N LEU A 187 -13.22 -9.39 1.06
CA LEU A 187 -12.47 -10.63 1.23
C LEU A 187 -11.78 -11.05 -0.08
N GLU A 188 -12.43 -10.93 -1.24
CA GLU A 188 -11.80 -11.21 -2.52
C GLU A 188 -10.56 -10.34 -2.77
N VAL A 189 -10.65 -9.04 -2.49
CA VAL A 189 -9.51 -8.11 -2.65
C VAL A 189 -8.40 -8.43 -1.66
N MET A 190 -8.72 -8.70 -0.39
CA MET A 190 -7.72 -9.03 0.61
C MET A 190 -7.01 -10.37 0.31
N ASN A 191 -7.76 -11.39 -0.12
CA ASN A 191 -7.20 -12.67 -0.55
C ASN A 191 -6.32 -12.52 -1.81
N LEU A 192 -6.70 -11.65 -2.75
CA LEU A 192 -5.86 -11.32 -3.91
C LEU A 192 -4.54 -10.68 -3.46
N ILE A 193 -4.57 -9.71 -2.55
CA ILE A 193 -3.37 -9.05 -2.00
C ILE A 193 -2.46 -10.07 -1.30
N GLU A 194 -3.03 -10.98 -0.52
CA GLU A 194 -2.29 -12.06 0.13
C GLU A 194 -1.63 -12.99 -0.90
N SER A 195 -2.36 -13.41 -1.94
CA SER A 195 -1.80 -14.28 -2.98
C SER A 195 -0.66 -13.60 -3.75
N ILE A 196 -0.79 -12.30 -4.07
CA ILE A 196 0.25 -11.51 -4.71
C ILE A 196 1.54 -11.50 -3.86
N ASN A 197 1.41 -11.26 -2.56
CA ASN A 197 2.56 -11.27 -1.66
C ASN A 197 3.19 -12.67 -1.58
N ARG A 198 2.38 -13.71 -1.34
CA ARG A 198 2.85 -15.08 -1.14
C ARG A 198 3.50 -15.67 -2.39
N GLU A 199 2.90 -15.47 -3.57
CA GLU A 199 3.32 -16.13 -4.80
C GLU A 199 4.46 -15.39 -5.51
N TYR A 200 4.48 -14.05 -5.39
CA TYR A 200 5.46 -13.21 -6.11
C TYR A 200 6.48 -12.53 -5.18
N GLY A 201 6.40 -12.75 -3.86
CA GLY A 201 7.32 -12.13 -2.89
C GLY A 201 7.22 -10.60 -2.83
N MET A 202 6.13 -10.03 -3.35
CA MET A 202 5.95 -8.58 -3.43
C MET A 202 5.74 -7.98 -2.04
N THR A 203 6.44 -6.91 -1.72
CA THR A 203 6.17 -6.14 -0.50
C THR A 203 4.86 -5.38 -0.65
N VAL A 204 3.96 -5.51 0.32
CA VAL A 204 2.69 -4.78 0.30
C VAL A 204 2.59 -3.89 1.53
N ILE A 205 2.29 -2.60 1.31
CA ILE A 205 2.03 -1.64 2.38
C ILE A 205 0.65 -1.06 2.12
N MET A 206 -0.27 -1.23 3.07
CA MET A 206 -1.67 -0.86 2.87
C MET A 206 -2.20 -0.05 4.06
N VAL A 207 -2.93 1.00 3.77
CA VAL A 207 -3.74 1.71 4.77
C VAL A 207 -5.04 0.95 4.91
N LEU A 208 -5.40 0.56 6.12
CA LEU A 208 -6.65 -0.13 6.42
C LEU A 208 -7.44 0.61 7.50
N HIS A 209 -8.77 0.66 7.34
CA HIS A 209 -9.69 1.15 8.35
C HIS A 209 -10.20 0.04 9.26
N ASP A 210 -10.42 -1.14 8.68
CA ASP A 210 -10.85 -2.31 9.44
C ASP A 210 -9.65 -2.96 10.12
N ILE A 211 -9.66 -2.91 11.46
CA ILE A 211 -8.59 -3.49 12.28
C ILE A 211 -8.59 -5.01 12.16
N ASN A 212 -9.75 -5.65 11.99
CA ASN A 212 -9.81 -7.10 11.82
C ASN A 212 -9.17 -7.54 10.50
N HIS A 213 -9.33 -6.77 9.43
CA HIS A 213 -8.56 -7.02 8.20
C HIS A 213 -7.05 -6.84 8.44
N ALA A 214 -6.64 -5.82 9.19
CA ALA A 214 -5.23 -5.64 9.51
C ALA A 214 -4.67 -6.82 10.31
N LEU A 215 -5.43 -7.33 11.29
CA LEU A 215 -5.06 -8.50 12.09
C LEU A 215 -4.95 -9.79 11.27
N GLN A 216 -5.88 -9.98 10.34
CA GLN A 216 -5.95 -11.21 9.56
C GLN A 216 -4.91 -11.28 8.44
N TYR A 217 -4.61 -10.14 7.80
CA TYR A 217 -3.86 -10.12 6.54
C TYR A 217 -2.48 -9.48 6.63
N ALA A 218 -2.15 -8.77 7.72
CA ALA A 218 -0.84 -8.15 7.83
C ALA A 218 0.13 -9.00 8.66
N ASP A 219 1.39 -9.01 8.23
CA ASP A 219 2.50 -9.59 8.99
C ASP A 219 3.08 -8.58 9.99
N GLU A 220 2.84 -7.27 9.74
CA GLU A 220 3.33 -6.17 10.54
C GLU A 220 2.29 -5.03 10.57
N LEU A 221 2.12 -4.40 11.72
CA LEU A 221 1.30 -3.21 11.88
C LEU A 221 2.18 -1.99 12.10
N VAL A 222 1.78 -0.87 11.50
CA VAL A 222 2.28 0.48 11.75
C VAL A 222 1.11 1.31 12.26
N VAL A 223 1.16 1.76 13.50
CA VAL A 223 0.10 2.55 14.12
C VAL A 223 0.49 4.01 14.13
N ILE A 224 -0.31 4.85 13.46
CA ILE A 224 -0.11 6.29 13.41
C ILE A 224 -1.21 6.99 14.23
N LYS A 225 -0.79 7.85 15.16
CA LYS A 225 -1.68 8.72 15.93
C LYS A 225 -1.15 10.17 15.90
N GLU A 226 -2.01 11.14 15.61
CA GLU A 226 -1.69 12.57 15.62
C GLU A 226 -0.44 12.96 14.82
N GLY A 227 -0.21 12.26 13.71
CA GLY A 227 0.93 12.45 12.82
C GLY A 227 2.25 11.86 13.31
N ARG A 228 2.23 11.01 14.34
CA ARG A 228 3.41 10.34 14.89
C ARG A 228 3.27 8.81 14.80
N LEU A 229 4.42 8.14 14.74
CA LEU A 229 4.46 6.70 14.94
C LEU A 229 4.14 6.42 16.41
N PHE A 230 3.06 5.67 16.64
CA PHE A 230 2.65 5.25 17.99
C PHE A 230 3.24 3.88 18.34
N ALA A 231 3.17 2.93 17.42
CA ALA A 231 3.71 1.58 17.57
C ALA A 231 4.03 0.96 16.20
N GLN A 232 4.98 0.03 16.17
CA GLN A 232 5.29 -0.84 15.04
C GLN A 232 5.68 -2.22 15.56
N GLY A 233 5.17 -3.30 14.96
CA GLY A 233 5.48 -4.69 15.32
C GLY A 233 4.47 -5.66 14.71
N SER A 234 4.60 -6.93 15.05
CA SER A 234 3.60 -7.92 14.62
C SER A 234 2.23 -7.66 15.29
N PRO A 235 1.12 -8.08 14.66
CA PRO A 235 -0.20 -7.94 15.27
C PRO A 235 -0.28 -8.50 16.68
N ASP A 236 0.31 -9.66 16.93
CA ASP A 236 0.27 -10.34 18.24
C ASP A 236 1.09 -9.58 19.32
N GLU A 237 2.14 -8.86 18.91
CA GLU A 237 2.99 -8.11 19.85
C GLU A 237 2.39 -6.79 20.28
N ILE A 238 1.78 -6.05 19.33
CA ILE A 238 1.41 -4.66 19.61
C ILE A 238 -0.10 -4.44 19.81
N LEU A 239 -0.96 -5.37 19.32
CA LEU A 239 -2.39 -5.22 19.48
C LEU A 239 -2.83 -5.62 20.89
N THR A 240 -3.06 -4.64 21.71
CA THR A 240 -3.57 -4.78 23.09
C THR A 240 -4.85 -3.97 23.27
N VAL A 241 -5.65 -4.32 24.27
CA VAL A 241 -6.83 -3.52 24.68
C VAL A 241 -6.40 -2.08 25.00
N ASP A 242 -5.22 -1.91 25.63
CA ASP A 242 -4.69 -0.59 25.97
C ASP A 242 -4.30 0.21 24.72
N LEU A 243 -3.71 -0.43 23.70
CA LEU A 243 -3.43 0.23 22.44
C LEU A 243 -4.73 0.73 21.79
N ILE A 244 -5.76 -0.12 21.73
CA ILE A 244 -7.05 0.24 21.14
C ILE A 244 -7.69 1.40 21.90
N ARG A 245 -7.67 1.33 23.21
CA ARG A 245 -8.17 2.42 24.08
C ARG A 245 -7.41 3.72 23.82
N ASN A 246 -6.09 3.67 23.86
CA ASN A 246 -5.25 4.86 23.75
C ASN A 246 -5.24 5.48 22.35
N VAL A 247 -5.31 4.67 21.30
CA VAL A 247 -5.24 5.15 19.92
C VAL A 247 -6.59 5.53 19.39
N PHE A 248 -7.62 4.69 19.61
CA PHE A 248 -8.94 4.83 19.00
C PHE A 248 -10.02 5.36 19.97
N GLY A 249 -9.72 5.46 21.27
CA GLY A 249 -10.69 5.89 22.26
C GLY A 249 -11.84 4.89 22.46
N VAL A 250 -11.58 3.60 22.27
CA VAL A 250 -12.58 2.53 22.33
C VAL A 250 -12.12 1.46 23.32
N ARG A 251 -13.05 1.00 24.18
CA ARG A 251 -12.88 -0.25 24.92
C ARG A 251 -13.30 -1.39 24.00
N ALA A 252 -12.46 -2.38 23.88
CA ALA A 252 -12.72 -3.54 23.02
C ALA A 252 -12.26 -4.82 23.70
N ASP A 253 -12.90 -5.93 23.33
CA ASP A 253 -12.45 -7.28 23.66
C ASP A 253 -11.64 -7.84 22.50
N ILE A 254 -10.61 -8.64 22.82
CA ILE A 254 -9.79 -9.35 21.83
C ILE A 254 -9.93 -10.84 22.16
N PHE A 255 -10.38 -11.61 21.18
CA PHE A 255 -10.54 -13.07 21.31
C PHE A 255 -10.02 -13.77 20.04
N LYS A 256 -9.87 -15.09 20.10
CA LYS A 256 -9.49 -15.90 18.93
C LYS A 256 -10.73 -16.51 18.29
N ASN A 257 -10.82 -16.41 16.95
CA ASN A 257 -11.87 -17.09 16.20
C ASN A 257 -11.58 -18.60 16.08
N SER A 258 -12.46 -19.35 15.39
CA SER A 258 -12.33 -20.79 15.19
C SER A 258 -11.05 -21.22 14.42
N GLN A 259 -10.40 -20.29 13.73
CA GLN A 259 -9.13 -20.51 13.02
C GLN A 259 -7.90 -20.06 13.82
N GLY A 260 -8.10 -19.58 15.06
CA GLY A 260 -7.03 -19.11 15.93
C GLY A 260 -6.57 -17.67 15.65
N ALA A 261 -7.17 -16.97 14.70
CA ALA A 261 -6.86 -15.57 14.39
C ALA A 261 -7.47 -14.64 15.43
N ALA A 262 -6.72 -13.59 15.81
CA ALA A 262 -7.22 -12.55 16.72
C ALA A 262 -8.36 -11.76 16.07
N VAL A 263 -9.41 -11.51 16.84
CA VAL A 263 -10.57 -10.69 16.44
C VAL A 263 -10.80 -9.62 17.49
N LEU A 264 -10.93 -8.40 17.06
CA LEU A 264 -11.27 -7.26 17.89
C LEU A 264 -12.77 -6.99 17.81
N SER A 265 -13.43 -6.95 18.98
CA SER A 265 -14.84 -6.60 19.13
C SER A 265 -14.96 -5.30 19.92
N PRO A 266 -15.32 -4.17 19.29
CA PRO A 266 -15.57 -2.92 20.01
C PRO A 266 -16.77 -3.08 20.97
N VAL A 267 -16.62 -2.54 22.18
CA VAL A 267 -17.66 -2.62 23.22
C VAL A 267 -18.30 -1.26 23.48
N GLU A 268 -17.49 -0.24 23.74
CA GLU A 268 -17.98 1.11 24.04
C GLU A 268 -16.91 2.19 23.78
N LEU A 269 -17.36 3.42 23.63
CA LEU A 269 -16.46 4.57 23.58
C LEU A 269 -15.90 4.87 24.98
N VAL A 270 -14.59 5.13 25.05
CA VAL A 270 -13.99 5.68 26.25
C VAL A 270 -14.30 7.18 26.25
N ARG A 271 -15.10 7.63 27.22
CA ARG A 271 -15.35 9.06 27.47
C ARG A 271 -14.38 9.49 28.57
N ASP A 272 -13.57 10.48 28.26
CA ASP A 272 -12.75 11.19 29.24
C ASP A 272 -13.61 11.99 30.20
#